data_452b5cddd16ac58e871fc63f921d0fcc
#
_entry.id   452b5cddd16ac58e871fc63f921d0fcc
#
_cell.length_a   1.000
_cell.length_b   1.000
_cell.length_c   1.000
_cell.angle_alpha   90.00
_cell.angle_beta   90.00
_cell.angle_gamma   90.00
#
_symmetry.space_group_name_H-M   'P 1'
#
loop_
_entity.id
_entity.type
_entity.pdbx_description
1 polymer ?
#
loop_
_entity_poly.entity_id
_entity_poly.type
_entity_poly.pdbx_seq_one_letter_code
_entity_poly.pdbx_strand_id
1 'polypeptide(L)'
;MNIHIRFLKRNKNDIKGNLRLDCSIKGIRFRKYIDIRIDETNWNKNKERIKKGYTNAFEINKRLDFICNTIDKIHYELLNDDIPISVSALSEKFDEKINGVSRKTSFFDFAYEFVENSRNSKTKGTCDGYIHLINSLKEFEKQYRRRLDWSNFDYKFYTDYQTFQY
;
A
#
# COMPACT_ATOMS: atom_id res chain seq x y z
N MET A 1 17.00 -11.82 10.06
CA MET A 1 16.44 -10.62 9.39
C MET A 1 17.28 -9.41 9.72
N ASN A 2 17.56 -8.52 8.75
CA ASN A 2 18.27 -7.26 8.97
C ASN A 2 17.34 -6.11 8.58
N ILE A 3 17.16 -5.14 9.50
CA ILE A 3 16.29 -3.97 9.31
C ILE A 3 17.14 -2.71 9.48
N HIS A 4 17.06 -1.80 8.52
CA HIS A 4 17.78 -0.54 8.51
C HIS A 4 16.87 0.61 8.10
N ILE A 5 17.09 1.78 8.70
CA ILE A 5 16.54 3.04 8.21
C ILE A 5 17.64 3.79 7.49
N ARG A 6 17.43 4.08 6.22
CA ARG A 6 18.38 4.79 5.38
C ARG A 6 17.93 6.22 5.10
N PHE A 7 18.86 7.15 5.24
CA PHE A 7 18.70 8.51 4.73
C PHE A 7 19.17 8.58 3.29
N LEU A 8 18.34 9.06 2.39
CA LEU A 8 18.59 9.11 0.96
C LEU A 8 18.34 10.50 0.40
N LYS A 9 19.31 11.05 -0.30
CA LYS A 9 19.19 12.28 -1.09
C LYS A 9 18.79 11.94 -2.51
N ARG A 10 18.06 12.80 -3.17
CA ARG A 10 17.76 12.69 -4.60
C ARG A 10 19.02 13.04 -5.41
N ASN A 11 19.70 14.17 -5.05
CA ASN A 11 20.95 14.60 -5.64
C ASN A 11 22.01 14.74 -4.54
N LYS A 12 23.30 14.63 -4.89
CA LYS A 12 24.42 14.78 -3.94
C LYS A 12 24.43 16.14 -3.20
N ASN A 13 23.99 17.19 -3.90
CA ASN A 13 23.97 18.56 -3.38
C ASN A 13 22.72 18.90 -2.56
N ASP A 14 21.75 18.00 -2.47
CA ASP A 14 20.55 18.24 -1.67
C ASP A 14 20.91 18.27 -0.19
N ILE A 15 20.43 19.27 0.52
CA ILE A 15 20.57 19.38 1.98
C ILE A 15 19.57 18.43 2.65
N LYS A 16 18.37 18.25 2.06
CA LYS A 16 17.29 17.41 2.57
C LYS A 16 17.21 16.08 1.86
N GLY A 17 16.89 15.04 2.61
CA GLY A 17 16.66 13.70 2.08
C GLY A 17 15.45 13.03 2.71
N ASN A 18 15.02 11.94 2.11
CA ASN A 18 13.92 11.11 2.58
C ASN A 18 14.46 9.91 3.36
N LEU A 19 13.65 9.40 4.28
CA LEU A 19 13.94 8.17 4.98
C LEU A 19 13.34 6.97 4.22
N ARG A 20 14.05 5.85 4.26
CA ARG A 20 13.61 4.58 3.67
C ARG A 20 13.89 3.43 4.62
N LEU A 21 12.89 2.58 4.81
CA LEU A 21 13.05 1.27 5.43
C LEU A 21 13.70 0.33 4.40
N ASP A 22 14.81 -0.28 4.77
CA ASP A 22 15.48 -1.36 4.04
C ASP A 22 15.46 -2.61 4.92
N CYS A 23 14.79 -3.65 4.48
CA CYS A 23 14.71 -4.92 5.18
C CYS A 23 15.22 -6.06 4.29
N SER A 24 16.01 -6.97 4.87
CA SER A 24 16.48 -8.17 4.19
C SER A 24 16.10 -9.42 5.00
N ILE A 25 15.33 -10.32 4.38
CA ILE A 25 14.82 -11.55 4.98
C ILE A 25 15.10 -12.71 4.02
N LYS A 26 15.93 -13.66 4.40
CA LYS A 26 16.24 -14.88 3.60
C LYS A 26 16.54 -14.56 2.12
N GLY A 27 17.34 -13.51 1.85
CA GLY A 27 17.71 -13.08 0.49
C GLY A 27 16.68 -12.15 -0.20
N ILE A 28 15.49 -12.02 0.31
CA ILE A 28 14.46 -11.11 -0.18
C ILE A 28 14.74 -9.71 0.35
N ARG A 29 14.74 -8.70 -0.52
CA ARG A 29 14.94 -7.29 -0.16
C ARG A 29 13.62 -6.54 -0.26
N PHE A 30 13.10 -6.11 0.88
CA PHE A 30 11.93 -5.24 1.00
C PHE A 30 12.36 -3.81 1.29
N ARG A 31 11.84 -2.83 0.55
CA ARG A 31 12.16 -1.42 0.69
C ARG A 31 10.88 -0.59 0.63
N LYS A 32 10.74 0.35 1.59
CA LYS A 32 9.58 1.25 1.63
C LYS A 32 10.04 2.65 2.01
N TYR A 33 9.66 3.66 1.23
CA TYR A 33 9.88 5.04 1.63
C TYR A 33 8.97 5.39 2.80
N ILE A 34 9.55 6.15 3.74
CA ILE A 34 8.85 6.68 4.89
C ILE A 34 8.59 8.15 4.59
N ASP A 35 7.36 8.61 4.79
CA ASP A 35 6.99 10.01 4.55
C ASP A 35 7.57 10.93 5.63
N ILE A 36 8.90 10.98 5.68
CA ILE A 36 9.69 11.84 6.56
C ILE A 36 10.85 12.40 5.76
N ARG A 37 10.90 13.73 5.66
CA ARG A 37 11.97 14.47 4.99
C ARG A 37 12.70 15.34 5.98
N ILE A 38 14.04 15.19 6.09
CA ILE A 38 14.89 15.88 7.05
C ILE A 38 16.15 16.40 6.40
N ASP A 39 16.83 17.34 7.06
CA ASP A 39 18.17 17.76 6.68
C ASP A 39 19.21 16.70 7.11
N GLU A 40 20.24 16.50 6.29
CA GLU A 40 21.32 15.55 6.58
C GLU A 40 22.00 15.78 7.91
N THR A 41 22.16 17.05 8.28
CA THR A 41 22.77 17.46 9.56
C THR A 41 22.03 16.93 10.78
N ASN A 42 20.74 16.68 10.65
CA ASN A 42 19.88 16.17 11.73
C ASN A 42 19.79 14.63 11.76
N TRP A 43 20.42 13.96 10.81
CA TRP A 43 20.47 12.49 10.75
C TRP A 43 21.71 11.93 11.45
N ASN A 44 21.52 10.94 12.31
CA ASN A 44 22.60 10.16 12.89
C ASN A 44 22.71 8.82 12.14
N LYS A 45 23.69 8.72 11.23
CA LYS A 45 23.88 7.54 10.38
C LYS A 45 24.20 6.27 11.17
N ASN A 46 24.95 6.37 12.29
CA ASN A 46 25.35 5.20 13.07
C ASN A 46 24.16 4.64 13.88
N LYS A 47 23.31 5.52 14.41
CA LYS A 47 22.11 5.11 15.17
C LYS A 47 20.91 4.90 14.28
N GLU A 48 20.97 5.31 13.01
CA GLU A 48 19.85 5.32 12.08
C GLU A 48 18.61 6.03 12.66
N ARG A 49 18.84 7.17 13.34
CA ARG A 49 17.82 7.96 14.04
C ARG A 49 18.08 9.45 13.89
N ILE A 50 17.05 10.23 14.13
CA ILE A 50 17.13 11.68 14.16
C ILE A 50 17.84 12.14 15.44
N LYS A 51 18.73 13.14 15.32
CA LYS A 51 19.47 13.71 16.43
C LYS A 51 18.51 14.41 17.41
N LYS A 52 18.80 14.33 18.73
CA LYS A 52 17.92 14.84 19.80
C LYS A 52 17.60 16.34 19.70
N GLY A 53 18.46 17.13 19.08
CA GLY A 53 18.26 18.59 18.92
C GLY A 53 17.27 18.99 17.83
N TYR A 54 16.73 18.03 17.05
CA TYR A 54 15.75 18.31 16.01
C TYR A 54 14.34 18.40 16.61
N THR A 55 13.52 19.33 16.10
CA THR A 55 12.12 19.47 16.52
C THR A 55 11.36 18.16 16.29
N ASN A 56 10.62 17.71 17.29
CA ASN A 56 9.85 16.45 17.27
C ASN A 56 10.72 15.19 17.06
N ALA A 57 12.02 15.26 17.37
CA ALA A 57 12.93 14.11 17.20
C ALA A 57 12.46 12.88 17.97
N PHE A 58 11.87 13.06 19.13
CA PHE A 58 11.36 11.97 19.97
C PHE A 58 10.21 11.23 19.28
N GLU A 59 9.20 11.97 18.83
CA GLU A 59 8.01 11.39 18.15
C GLU A 59 8.40 10.70 16.84
N ILE A 60 9.29 11.34 16.07
CA ILE A 60 9.75 10.77 14.81
C ILE A 60 10.54 9.48 15.07
N ASN A 61 11.46 9.46 16.02
CA ASN A 61 12.22 8.27 16.35
C ASN A 61 11.31 7.15 16.88
N LYS A 62 10.30 7.49 17.70
CA LYS A 62 9.27 6.53 18.14
C LYS A 62 8.49 5.93 16.96
N ARG A 63 8.16 6.75 15.96
CA ARG A 63 7.53 6.26 14.72
C ARG A 63 8.46 5.33 13.93
N LEU A 64 9.75 5.65 13.85
CA LEU A 64 10.74 4.78 13.20
C LEU A 64 10.88 3.42 13.93
N ASP A 65 10.89 3.45 15.27
CA ASP A 65 10.91 2.21 16.07
C ASP A 65 9.64 1.39 15.86
N PHE A 66 8.48 2.03 15.80
CA PHE A 66 7.21 1.38 15.49
C PHE A 66 7.24 0.70 14.11
N ILE A 67 7.79 1.38 13.08
CA ILE A 67 7.93 0.84 11.72
C ILE A 67 8.85 -0.40 11.72
N CYS A 68 10.01 -0.32 12.39
CA CYS A 68 10.94 -1.44 12.50
C CYS A 68 10.31 -2.64 13.22
N ASN A 69 9.63 -2.40 14.33
CA ASN A 69 8.94 -3.45 15.09
C ASN A 69 7.78 -4.05 14.32
N THR A 70 7.09 -3.25 13.49
CA THR A 70 5.98 -3.75 12.68
C THR A 70 6.45 -4.71 11.61
N ILE A 71 7.56 -4.40 10.90
CA ILE A 71 8.08 -5.33 9.89
C ILE A 71 8.60 -6.63 10.51
N ASP A 72 9.14 -6.56 11.72
CA ASP A 72 9.55 -7.75 12.48
C ASP A 72 8.35 -8.62 12.82
N LYS A 73 7.27 -8.05 13.33
CA LYS A 73 6.01 -8.76 13.61
C LYS A 73 5.41 -9.39 12.34
N ILE A 74 5.40 -8.66 11.23
CA ILE A 74 4.91 -9.19 9.95
C ILE A 74 5.70 -10.42 9.51
N HIS A 75 7.02 -10.40 9.69
CA HIS A 75 7.85 -11.55 9.38
C HIS A 75 7.44 -12.80 10.17
N TYR A 76 7.22 -12.66 11.49
CA TYR A 76 6.77 -13.78 12.34
C TYR A 76 5.34 -14.23 11.99
N GLU A 77 4.43 -13.31 11.67
CA GLU A 77 3.08 -13.65 11.24
C GLU A 77 3.08 -14.47 9.94
N LEU A 78 3.87 -14.04 8.94
CA LEU A 78 3.99 -14.80 7.69
C LEU A 78 4.54 -16.22 7.92
N LEU A 79 5.49 -16.36 8.86
CA LEU A 79 6.03 -17.68 9.21
C LEU A 79 5.00 -18.55 9.93
N ASN A 80 4.23 -17.99 10.87
CA ASN A 80 3.21 -18.72 11.63
C ASN A 80 2.01 -19.13 10.76
N ASP A 81 1.68 -18.32 9.77
CA ASP A 81 0.56 -18.56 8.84
C ASP A 81 0.98 -19.46 7.65
N ASP A 82 2.22 -19.99 7.64
CA ASP A 82 2.82 -20.75 6.53
C ASP A 82 2.75 -20.04 5.18
N ILE A 83 2.71 -18.68 5.19
CA ILE A 83 2.68 -17.87 3.98
C ILE A 83 4.11 -17.66 3.47
N PRO A 84 4.41 -17.98 2.20
CA PRO A 84 5.72 -17.74 1.63
C PRO A 84 6.12 -16.26 1.71
N ILE A 85 7.32 -16.00 2.28
CA ILE A 85 7.84 -14.64 2.35
C ILE A 85 8.11 -14.14 0.93
N SER A 86 7.44 -13.05 0.55
CA SER A 86 7.60 -12.37 -0.74
C SER A 86 7.52 -10.85 -0.55
N VAL A 87 8.01 -10.09 -1.52
CA VAL A 87 7.91 -8.62 -1.47
C VAL A 87 6.45 -8.18 -1.45
N SER A 88 5.56 -8.87 -2.18
CA SER A 88 4.13 -8.52 -2.20
C SER A 88 3.46 -8.80 -0.86
N ALA A 89 3.68 -9.97 -0.24
CA ALA A 89 3.12 -10.32 1.06
C ALA A 89 3.60 -9.36 2.16
N LEU A 90 4.91 -9.01 2.15
CA LEU A 90 5.46 -8.01 3.07
C LEU A 90 4.85 -6.62 2.86
N SER A 91 4.68 -6.19 1.59
CA SER A 91 4.10 -4.89 1.28
C SER A 91 2.63 -4.79 1.70
N GLU A 92 1.85 -5.81 1.40
CA GLU A 92 0.42 -5.85 1.74
C GLU A 92 0.19 -5.76 3.25
N LYS A 93 0.84 -6.64 4.04
CA LYS A 93 0.73 -6.61 5.51
C LYS A 93 1.34 -5.33 6.11
N PHE A 94 2.39 -4.78 5.51
CA PHE A 94 3.00 -3.53 5.97
C PHE A 94 2.05 -2.34 5.76
N ASP A 95 1.47 -2.21 4.57
CA ASP A 95 0.53 -1.13 4.26
C ASP A 95 -0.74 -1.23 5.11
N GLU A 96 -1.23 -2.43 5.39
CA GLU A 96 -2.32 -2.67 6.31
C GLU A 96 -2.02 -2.16 7.73
N LYS A 97 -0.84 -2.50 8.28
CA LYS A 97 -0.49 -2.18 9.68
C LYS A 97 -0.01 -0.73 9.88
N ILE A 98 0.66 -0.15 8.90
CA ILE A 98 1.24 1.21 9.03
C ILE A 98 0.24 2.28 8.61
N ASN A 99 -0.49 2.06 7.54
CA ASN A 99 -1.37 3.07 6.94
C ASN A 99 -2.84 2.90 7.36
N GLY A 100 -3.16 1.85 8.13
CA GLY A 100 -4.55 1.52 8.46
C GLY A 100 -5.37 1.19 7.22
N VAL A 101 -4.72 0.95 6.09
CA VAL A 101 -5.35 0.48 4.88
C VAL A 101 -5.62 -1.00 5.09
N SER A 102 -6.63 -1.27 5.91
CA SER A 102 -7.30 -2.53 5.94
C SER A 102 -7.74 -2.83 4.50
N ARG A 103 -7.23 -3.92 3.98
CA ARG A 103 -7.60 -4.52 2.68
C ARG A 103 -7.72 -3.48 1.56
N LYS A 104 -6.99 -3.61 0.50
CA LYS A 104 -7.47 -3.07 -0.78
C LYS A 104 -8.90 -3.55 -0.88
N THR A 105 -9.84 -2.65 -0.59
CA THR A 105 -11.26 -2.92 -0.81
C THR A 105 -11.30 -3.42 -2.24
N SER A 106 -11.73 -4.66 -2.46
CA SER A 106 -11.76 -5.17 -3.82
C SER A 106 -12.57 -4.18 -4.65
N PHE A 107 -12.28 -4.07 -5.94
CA PHE A 107 -13.06 -3.17 -6.78
C PHE A 107 -14.58 -3.36 -6.57
N PHE A 108 -15.02 -4.61 -6.46
CA PHE A 108 -16.44 -4.91 -6.27
C PHE A 108 -16.96 -4.53 -4.87
N ASP A 109 -16.17 -4.72 -3.81
CA ASP A 109 -16.58 -4.29 -2.47
C ASP A 109 -16.75 -2.78 -2.43
N PHE A 110 -15.79 -2.03 -3.00
CA PHE A 110 -15.90 -0.58 -3.13
C PHE A 110 -17.11 -0.18 -3.97
N ALA A 111 -17.34 -0.85 -5.10
CA ALA A 111 -18.46 -0.53 -5.98
C ALA A 111 -19.80 -0.71 -5.29
N TYR A 112 -19.97 -1.77 -4.50
CA TYR A 112 -21.19 -1.96 -3.70
C TYR A 112 -21.34 -0.92 -2.59
N GLU A 113 -20.27 -0.63 -1.86
CA GLU A 113 -20.27 0.42 -0.83
C GLU A 113 -20.63 1.78 -1.44
N PHE A 114 -20.07 2.10 -2.62
CA PHE A 114 -20.41 3.31 -3.37
C PHE A 114 -21.91 3.38 -3.71
N VAL A 115 -22.52 2.27 -4.15
CA VAL A 115 -23.96 2.23 -4.44
C VAL A 115 -24.77 2.47 -3.18
N GLU A 116 -24.44 1.81 -2.08
CA GLU A 116 -25.15 2.00 -0.81
C GLU A 116 -25.08 3.45 -0.32
N ASN A 117 -23.91 4.05 -0.36
CA ASN A 117 -23.72 5.47 0.00
C ASN A 117 -24.47 6.41 -0.95
N SER A 118 -24.59 6.04 -2.23
CA SER A 118 -25.29 6.83 -3.24
C SER A 118 -26.81 6.84 -3.07
N ARG A 119 -27.42 5.87 -2.37
CA ARG A 119 -28.87 5.79 -2.14
C ARG A 119 -29.43 7.02 -1.44
N ASN A 120 -28.61 7.69 -0.63
CA ASN A 120 -29.02 8.90 0.09
C ASN A 120 -29.00 10.18 -0.77
N SER A 121 -28.34 10.14 -1.93
CA SER A 121 -28.10 11.34 -2.78
C SER A 121 -28.52 11.18 -4.23
N LYS A 122 -28.81 9.97 -4.70
CA LYS A 122 -29.17 9.64 -6.08
C LYS A 122 -30.55 9.02 -6.17
N THR A 123 -31.16 9.09 -7.36
CA THR A 123 -32.45 8.43 -7.61
C THR A 123 -32.29 6.92 -7.61
N LYS A 124 -33.39 6.21 -7.32
CA LYS A 124 -33.43 4.74 -7.36
C LYS A 124 -32.93 4.20 -8.72
N GLY A 125 -33.41 4.78 -9.83
CA GLY A 125 -33.01 4.35 -11.17
C GLY A 125 -31.52 4.50 -11.43
N THR A 126 -30.87 5.54 -10.88
CA THR A 126 -29.41 5.71 -10.97
C THR A 126 -28.67 4.61 -10.20
N CYS A 127 -29.12 4.30 -8.99
CA CYS A 127 -28.53 3.22 -8.19
C CYS A 127 -28.71 1.85 -8.84
N ASP A 128 -29.90 1.59 -9.41
CA ASP A 128 -30.18 0.36 -10.14
C ASP A 128 -29.23 0.24 -11.38
N GLY A 129 -29.00 1.35 -12.10
CA GLY A 129 -28.01 1.40 -13.19
C GLY A 129 -26.60 1.03 -12.76
N TYR A 130 -26.15 1.51 -11.58
CA TYR A 130 -24.84 1.11 -11.04
C TYR A 130 -24.78 -0.38 -10.69
N ILE A 131 -25.87 -0.94 -10.13
CA ILE A 131 -25.96 -2.38 -9.83
C ILE A 131 -25.90 -3.20 -11.12
N HIS A 132 -26.59 -2.79 -12.16
CA HIS A 132 -26.54 -3.46 -13.48
C HIS A 132 -25.11 -3.47 -14.04
N LEU A 133 -24.40 -2.33 -13.96
CA LEU A 133 -23.00 -2.25 -14.39
C LEU A 133 -22.10 -3.21 -13.60
N ILE A 134 -22.25 -3.23 -12.25
CA ILE A 134 -21.47 -4.13 -11.39
C ILE A 134 -21.71 -5.59 -11.76
N ASN A 135 -22.95 -5.97 -11.99
CA ASN A 135 -23.31 -7.34 -12.37
C ASN A 135 -22.72 -7.70 -13.74
N SER A 136 -22.80 -6.81 -14.72
CA SER A 136 -22.21 -6.98 -16.05
C SER A 136 -20.67 -7.15 -15.96
N LEU A 137 -20.00 -6.38 -15.12
CA LEU A 137 -18.56 -6.52 -14.89
C LEU A 137 -18.19 -7.86 -14.23
N LYS A 138 -19.03 -8.39 -13.33
CA LYS A 138 -18.84 -9.72 -12.75
C LYS A 138 -19.02 -10.84 -13.78
N GLU A 139 -19.98 -10.70 -14.66
CA GLU A 139 -20.17 -11.65 -15.76
C GLU A 139 -18.99 -11.63 -16.74
N PHE A 140 -18.49 -10.44 -17.06
CA PHE A 140 -17.27 -10.27 -17.85
C PHE A 140 -16.07 -10.97 -17.19
N GLU A 141 -15.83 -10.74 -15.88
CA GLU A 141 -14.77 -11.40 -15.11
C GLU A 141 -14.85 -12.92 -15.23
N LYS A 142 -16.06 -13.47 -15.08
CA LYS A 142 -16.32 -14.91 -15.18
C LYS A 142 -16.07 -15.45 -16.59
N GLN A 143 -16.57 -14.77 -17.61
CA GLN A 143 -16.45 -15.21 -19.01
C GLN A 143 -15.00 -15.17 -19.50
N TYR A 144 -14.27 -14.08 -19.19
CA TYR A 144 -12.88 -13.91 -19.61
C TYR A 144 -11.87 -14.53 -18.64
N ARG A 145 -12.33 -15.11 -17.51
CA ARG A 145 -11.48 -15.70 -16.46
C ARG A 145 -10.39 -14.71 -15.98
N ARG A 146 -10.69 -13.43 -15.98
CA ARG A 146 -9.78 -12.34 -15.64
C ARG A 146 -10.33 -11.60 -14.42
N ARG A 147 -9.67 -11.75 -13.27
CA ARG A 147 -10.04 -11.01 -12.06
C ARG A 147 -9.92 -9.51 -12.30
N LEU A 148 -10.99 -8.77 -12.04
CA LEU A 148 -11.00 -7.31 -12.12
C LEU A 148 -10.52 -6.70 -10.80
N ASP A 149 -9.52 -5.83 -10.91
CA ASP A 149 -9.01 -4.99 -9.83
C ASP A 149 -8.70 -3.60 -10.41
N TRP A 150 -8.47 -2.62 -9.56
CA TRP A 150 -8.20 -1.23 -9.93
C TRP A 150 -7.13 -1.05 -11.03
N SER A 151 -6.11 -1.91 -11.04
CA SER A 151 -5.05 -1.89 -12.05
C SER A 151 -5.44 -2.43 -13.41
N ASN A 152 -6.62 -3.04 -13.55
CA ASN A 152 -7.03 -3.71 -14.78
C ASN A 152 -7.85 -2.82 -15.72
N PHE A 153 -8.24 -1.62 -15.28
CA PHE A 153 -9.04 -0.68 -16.08
C PHE A 153 -8.14 0.12 -17.04
N ASP A 154 -7.58 -0.58 -18.03
CA ASP A 154 -6.76 -0.04 -19.10
C ASP A 154 -7.52 0.01 -20.44
N TYR A 155 -6.86 0.48 -21.51
CA TYR A 155 -7.47 0.53 -22.85
C TYR A 155 -7.84 -0.85 -23.37
N LYS A 156 -7.06 -1.88 -23.05
CA LYS A 156 -7.35 -3.27 -23.44
C LYS A 156 -8.63 -3.74 -22.75
N PHE A 157 -8.79 -3.48 -21.45
CA PHE A 157 -10.05 -3.78 -20.74
C PHE A 157 -11.23 -3.10 -21.43
N TYR A 158 -11.11 -1.82 -21.78
CA TYR A 158 -12.19 -1.08 -22.44
C TYR A 158 -12.63 -1.75 -23.76
N THR A 159 -11.69 -2.14 -24.61
CA THR A 159 -11.99 -2.80 -25.89
C THR A 159 -12.59 -4.20 -25.70
N ASP A 160 -12.04 -4.98 -24.76
CA ASP A 160 -12.55 -6.33 -24.43
C ASP A 160 -13.98 -6.23 -23.85
N TYR A 161 -14.24 -5.26 -22.98
CA TYR A 161 -15.55 -5.06 -22.38
C TYR A 161 -16.59 -4.56 -23.40
N GLN A 162 -16.22 -3.68 -24.33
CA GLN A 162 -17.09 -3.31 -25.44
C GLN A 162 -17.51 -4.54 -26.26
N THR A 163 -16.56 -5.41 -26.62
CA THR A 163 -16.83 -6.63 -27.36
C THR A 163 -17.75 -7.59 -26.59
N PHE A 164 -17.65 -7.61 -25.26
CA PHE A 164 -18.52 -8.41 -24.40
C PHE A 164 -19.97 -7.90 -24.38
N GLN A 165 -20.20 -6.60 -24.56
CA GLN A 165 -21.53 -5.99 -24.51
C GLN A 165 -22.36 -6.19 -25.82
N TYR A 166 -21.70 -6.58 -26.91
CA TYR A 166 -22.33 -6.85 -28.23
C TYR A 166 -22.33 -8.33 -28.56
#